data_51619da5764c06f93653f442a7b9ab39
#
_entry.id   51619da5764c06f93653f442a7b9ab39
#
_cell.length_a   1.000
_cell.length_b   1.000
_cell.length_c   1.000
_cell.angle_alpha   90.00
_cell.angle_beta   90.00
_cell.angle_gamma   90.00
#
_symmetry.space_group_name_H-M   'P 1'
#
loop_
_entity.id
_entity.type
_entity.pdbx_description
1 polymer ?
#
loop_
_entity_poly.entity_id
_entity_poly.type
_entity_poly.pdbx_seq_one_letter_code
_entity_poly.pdbx_strand_id
1 'polypeptide(L)'
;MHKKGKWGNKILDFLFIFKAIIIAIVEGLTEFIPVSSTGHMILVGSLINFSGNTETLKTFCDMFEVVIQLGAILAVVVLYWKKISDSIVEFFKYIWNVIYKLITKKSYFKEGEEGKVGFKFGINVIVGSIPMGIVGITFYSKIKSYLILMQL
;
A
#
# COMPACT_ATOMS: atom_id res chain seq x y z
N MET A 1 3.84 -26.27 -38.37
CA MET A 1 2.78 -25.69 -37.45
C MET A 1 2.52 -26.68 -36.36
N HIS A 2 3.16 -26.54 -35.20
CA HIS A 2 2.92 -27.40 -34.04
C HIS A 2 1.73 -26.85 -33.25
N LYS A 3 0.58 -27.56 -33.31
CA LYS A 3 -0.54 -27.35 -32.40
C LYS A 3 -0.03 -27.64 -30.98
N LYS A 4 0.34 -26.62 -30.17
CA LYS A 4 0.43 -26.77 -28.73
C LYS A 4 -0.95 -27.18 -28.24
N GLY A 5 -1.07 -28.40 -27.73
CA GLY A 5 -2.35 -28.99 -27.39
C GLY A 5 -3.03 -28.21 -26.29
N LYS A 6 -4.38 -28.21 -26.30
CA LYS A 6 -5.30 -27.58 -25.35
C LYS A 6 -4.95 -27.89 -23.86
N TRP A 7 -4.24 -28.98 -23.59
CA TRP A 7 -3.77 -29.39 -22.28
C TRP A 7 -2.50 -28.63 -21.82
N GLY A 8 -1.58 -28.30 -22.74
CA GLY A 8 -0.39 -27.53 -22.41
C GLY A 8 -0.72 -26.12 -21.92
N ASN A 9 -1.73 -25.46 -22.50
CA ASN A 9 -2.18 -24.15 -22.08
C ASN A 9 -2.79 -24.20 -20.67
N LYS A 10 -3.63 -25.23 -20.35
CA LYS A 10 -4.25 -25.38 -19.02
C LYS A 10 -3.23 -25.61 -17.91
N ILE A 11 -2.16 -26.39 -18.17
CA ILE A 11 -1.11 -26.64 -17.18
C ILE A 11 -0.29 -25.37 -16.96
N LEU A 12 0.03 -24.63 -18.01
CA LEU A 12 0.72 -23.33 -17.90
C LEU A 12 -0.13 -22.31 -17.13
N ASP A 13 -1.43 -22.24 -17.38
CA ASP A 13 -2.36 -21.38 -16.65
C ASP A 13 -2.43 -21.76 -15.16
N PHE A 14 -2.46 -23.05 -14.84
CA PHE A 14 -2.48 -23.54 -13.46
C PHE A 14 -1.17 -23.20 -12.71
N LEU A 15 -0.02 -23.44 -13.34
CA LEU A 15 1.28 -23.09 -12.76
C LEU A 15 1.43 -21.58 -12.55
N PHE A 16 0.91 -20.77 -13.47
CA PHE A 16 0.92 -19.33 -13.33
C PHE A 16 0.06 -18.87 -12.16
N ILE A 17 -1.15 -19.40 -12.01
CA ILE A 17 -2.04 -19.11 -10.86
C ILE A 17 -1.36 -19.52 -9.55
N PHE A 18 -0.70 -20.66 -9.49
CA PHE A 18 0.01 -21.10 -8.30
C PHE A 18 1.15 -20.15 -7.92
N LYS A 19 1.93 -19.69 -8.90
CA LYS A 19 2.97 -18.67 -8.69
C LYS A 19 2.38 -17.34 -8.20
N ALA A 20 1.27 -16.89 -8.79
CA ALA A 20 0.55 -15.69 -8.38
C ALA A 20 0.08 -15.78 -6.92
N ILE A 21 -0.42 -16.95 -6.48
CA ILE A 21 -0.80 -17.18 -5.08
C ILE A 21 0.43 -17.05 -4.15
N ILE A 22 1.57 -17.62 -4.54
CA ILE A 22 2.81 -17.48 -3.75
C ILE A 22 3.19 -16.01 -3.59
N ILE A 23 3.20 -15.24 -4.67
CA ILE A 23 3.52 -13.80 -4.64
C ILE A 23 2.53 -13.05 -3.75
N ALA A 24 1.22 -13.34 -3.86
CA ALA A 24 0.21 -12.70 -3.01
C ALA A 24 0.38 -13.03 -1.52
N ILE A 25 0.80 -14.26 -1.17
CA ILE A 25 1.12 -14.63 0.21
C ILE A 25 2.36 -13.87 0.70
N VAL A 26 3.40 -13.78 -0.10
CA VAL A 26 4.62 -13.04 0.24
C VAL A 26 4.29 -11.58 0.50
N GLU A 27 3.51 -10.93 -0.38
CA GLU A 27 3.03 -9.56 -0.21
C GLU A 27 2.27 -9.40 1.10
N GLY A 28 1.23 -10.21 1.32
CA GLY A 28 0.39 -10.13 2.53
C GLY A 28 1.16 -10.32 3.84
N LEU A 29 2.25 -11.12 3.83
CA LEU A 29 3.09 -11.32 5.02
C LEU A 29 4.12 -10.20 5.21
N THR A 30 4.66 -9.64 4.13
CA THR A 30 5.78 -8.70 4.19
C THR A 30 5.35 -7.23 4.16
N GLU A 31 4.12 -6.91 3.74
CA GLU A 31 3.63 -5.54 3.66
C GLU A 31 3.60 -4.83 5.03
N PHE A 32 3.28 -5.57 6.08
CA PHE A 32 3.19 -5.03 7.44
C PHE A 32 4.46 -5.15 8.27
N ILE A 33 5.49 -5.79 7.72
CA ILE A 33 6.81 -5.87 8.33
C ILE A 33 7.70 -4.82 7.65
N PRO A 34 8.48 -4.01 8.37
CA PRO A 34 9.29 -2.94 7.76
C PRO A 34 10.54 -3.50 7.06
N VAL A 35 10.35 -4.40 6.09
CA VAL A 35 11.42 -5.11 5.37
C VAL A 35 11.31 -5.01 3.84
N SER A 36 10.50 -4.09 3.30
CA SER A 36 10.23 -3.91 1.86
C SER A 36 9.55 -5.13 1.22
N SER A 37 8.23 -5.11 1.16
CA SER A 37 7.41 -6.12 0.45
C SER A 37 7.80 -6.23 -1.02
N THR A 38 7.99 -5.12 -1.70
CA THR A 38 8.44 -5.07 -3.11
C THR A 38 9.77 -5.82 -3.31
N GLY A 39 10.75 -5.62 -2.41
CA GLY A 39 12.03 -6.35 -2.47
C GLY A 39 11.83 -7.87 -2.36
N HIS A 40 10.93 -8.32 -1.49
CA HIS A 40 10.61 -9.75 -1.34
C HIS A 40 9.87 -10.30 -2.56
N MET A 41 8.93 -9.54 -3.13
CA MET A 41 8.24 -9.95 -4.36
C MET A 41 9.21 -10.10 -5.52
N ILE A 42 10.14 -9.16 -5.72
CA ILE A 42 11.16 -9.24 -6.76
C ILE A 42 12.03 -10.48 -6.57
N LEU A 43 12.50 -10.72 -5.35
CA LEU A 43 13.35 -11.87 -5.03
C LEU A 43 12.61 -13.20 -5.29
N VAL A 44 11.45 -13.39 -4.70
CA VAL A 44 10.64 -14.60 -4.85
C VAL A 44 10.15 -14.75 -6.29
N GLY A 45 9.70 -13.67 -6.93
CA GLY A 45 9.26 -13.65 -8.32
C GLY A 45 10.36 -14.10 -9.28
N SER A 46 11.60 -13.65 -9.04
CA SER A 46 12.78 -14.09 -9.79
C SER A 46 13.05 -15.58 -9.59
N LEU A 47 13.04 -16.07 -8.35
CA LEU A 47 13.28 -17.48 -8.02
C LEU A 47 12.27 -18.43 -8.68
N ILE A 48 10.98 -18.04 -8.70
CA ILE A 48 9.93 -18.88 -9.32
C ILE A 48 9.70 -18.56 -10.79
N ASN A 49 10.44 -17.60 -11.37
CA ASN A 49 10.24 -17.11 -12.73
C ASN A 49 8.77 -16.69 -12.98
N PHE A 50 8.28 -15.76 -12.17
CA PHE A 50 6.87 -15.33 -12.18
C PHE A 50 6.57 -14.48 -13.41
N SER A 51 7.42 -13.48 -13.71
CA SER A 51 7.20 -12.54 -14.83
C SER A 51 7.39 -13.17 -16.22
N GLY A 52 8.03 -14.36 -16.30
CA GLY A 52 8.30 -15.01 -17.59
C GLY A 52 9.18 -14.16 -18.50
N ASN A 53 9.16 -14.48 -19.82
CA ASN A 53 10.06 -13.87 -20.79
C ASN A 53 9.35 -12.96 -21.82
N THR A 54 8.05 -12.66 -21.63
CA THR A 54 7.24 -11.84 -22.56
C THR A 54 6.91 -10.50 -21.94
N GLU A 55 7.05 -9.40 -22.68
CA GLU A 55 6.73 -8.05 -22.21
C GLU A 55 5.26 -7.93 -21.73
N THR A 56 4.33 -8.58 -22.44
CA THR A 56 2.92 -8.61 -22.03
C THR A 56 2.73 -9.26 -20.66
N LEU A 57 3.47 -10.35 -20.37
CA LEU A 57 3.38 -11.04 -19.09
C LEU A 57 4.03 -10.23 -17.97
N LYS A 58 5.14 -9.56 -18.24
CA LYS A 58 5.76 -8.63 -17.30
C LYS A 58 4.78 -7.53 -16.90
N THR A 59 4.19 -6.83 -17.87
CA THR A 59 3.21 -5.77 -17.61
C THR A 59 2.02 -6.28 -16.78
N PHE A 60 1.54 -7.50 -17.05
CA PHE A 60 0.48 -8.12 -16.26
C PHE A 60 0.94 -8.38 -14.82
N CYS A 61 2.14 -8.90 -14.61
CA CYS A 61 2.69 -9.17 -13.29
C CYS A 61 2.88 -7.87 -12.50
N ASP A 62 3.39 -6.81 -13.11
CA ASP A 62 3.53 -5.50 -12.47
C ASP A 62 2.18 -4.94 -12.01
N MET A 63 1.15 -5.05 -12.86
CA MET A 63 -0.22 -4.65 -12.50
C MET A 63 -0.79 -5.53 -11.38
N PHE A 64 -0.54 -6.84 -11.42
CA PHE A 64 -0.97 -7.77 -10.40
C PHE A 64 -0.34 -7.46 -9.04
N GLU A 65 0.95 -7.14 -8.98
CA GLU A 65 1.65 -6.74 -7.77
C GLU A 65 1.01 -5.50 -7.13
N VAL A 66 0.67 -4.49 -7.93
CA VAL A 66 -0.04 -3.30 -7.43
C VAL A 66 -1.42 -3.64 -6.87
N VAL A 67 -2.16 -4.55 -7.51
CA VAL A 67 -3.50 -4.96 -7.06
C VAL A 67 -3.45 -5.72 -5.74
N ILE A 68 -2.51 -6.65 -5.56
CA ILE A 68 -2.38 -7.39 -4.29
C ILE A 68 -1.92 -6.48 -3.16
N GLN A 69 -1.07 -5.48 -3.43
CA GLN A 69 -0.65 -4.45 -2.47
C GLN A 69 -1.86 -3.62 -1.99
N LEU A 70 -2.71 -3.18 -2.92
CA LEU A 70 -3.98 -2.53 -2.56
C LEU A 70 -4.87 -3.45 -1.72
N GLY A 71 -4.92 -4.74 -2.04
CA GLY A 71 -5.66 -5.75 -1.25
C GLY A 71 -5.16 -5.86 0.18
N ALA A 72 -3.85 -5.88 0.38
CA ALA A 72 -3.23 -5.91 1.70
C ALA A 72 -3.57 -4.64 2.52
N ILE A 73 -3.47 -3.46 1.91
CA ILE A 73 -3.84 -2.18 2.55
C ILE A 73 -5.32 -2.17 2.93
N LEU A 74 -6.21 -2.60 2.02
CA LEU A 74 -7.65 -2.67 2.28
C LEU A 74 -7.99 -3.65 3.42
N ALA A 75 -7.27 -4.76 3.54
CA ALA A 75 -7.46 -5.72 4.64
C ALA A 75 -7.24 -5.04 6.00
N VAL A 76 -6.21 -4.21 6.14
CA VAL A 76 -5.97 -3.43 7.37
C VAL A 76 -7.04 -2.38 7.59
N VAL A 77 -7.46 -1.68 6.54
CA VAL A 77 -8.56 -0.70 6.66
C VAL A 77 -9.82 -1.37 7.18
N VAL A 78 -10.17 -2.55 6.66
CA VAL A 78 -11.35 -3.31 7.13
C VAL A 78 -11.17 -3.79 8.56
N LEU A 79 -10.01 -4.34 8.91
CA LEU A 79 -9.73 -4.87 10.24
C LEU A 79 -9.77 -3.77 11.32
N TYR A 80 -9.25 -2.60 11.00
CA TYR A 80 -9.19 -1.46 11.93
C TYR A 80 -10.24 -0.38 11.63
N TRP A 81 -11.29 -0.72 10.86
CA TRP A 81 -12.29 0.24 10.39
C TRP A 81 -12.84 1.14 11.49
N LYS A 82 -13.24 0.52 12.62
CA LYS A 82 -13.79 1.27 13.76
C LYS A 82 -12.79 2.28 14.32
N LYS A 83 -11.54 1.85 14.54
CA LYS A 83 -10.50 2.72 15.07
C LYS A 83 -10.14 3.86 14.12
N ILE A 84 -10.10 3.58 12.82
CA ILE A 84 -9.81 4.57 11.78
C ILE A 84 -10.96 5.57 11.69
N SER A 85 -12.22 5.10 11.61
CA SER A 85 -13.39 5.97 11.51
C SER A 85 -13.55 6.86 12.75
N ASP A 86 -13.40 6.29 13.95
CA ASP A 86 -13.48 7.05 15.20
C ASP A 86 -12.39 8.13 15.25
N SER A 87 -11.16 7.80 14.88
CA SER A 87 -10.04 8.76 14.83
C SER A 87 -10.27 9.89 13.83
N ILE A 88 -10.84 9.59 12.68
CA ILE A 88 -11.19 10.60 11.65
C ILE A 88 -12.28 11.53 12.17
N VAL A 89 -13.34 10.98 12.75
CA VAL A 89 -14.44 11.76 13.32
C VAL A 89 -13.96 12.66 14.46
N GLU A 90 -13.14 12.15 15.36
CA GLU A 90 -12.54 12.93 16.45
C GLU A 90 -11.62 14.03 15.92
N PHE A 91 -10.84 13.78 14.88
CA PHE A 91 -9.98 14.77 14.24
C PHE A 91 -10.79 15.96 13.70
N PHE A 92 -11.87 15.69 12.98
CA PHE A 92 -12.73 16.75 12.47
C PHE A 92 -13.52 17.47 13.55
N LYS A 93 -13.99 16.75 14.60
CA LYS A 93 -14.64 17.37 15.77
C LYS A 93 -13.70 18.37 16.46
N TYR A 94 -12.44 18.00 16.64
CA TYR A 94 -11.47 18.90 17.26
C TYR A 94 -11.21 20.15 16.43
N ILE A 95 -11.00 19.98 15.13
CA ILE A 95 -10.81 21.12 14.21
C ILE A 95 -12.04 22.04 14.24
N TRP A 96 -13.24 21.46 14.17
CA TRP A 96 -14.48 22.22 14.24
C TRP A 96 -14.59 23.01 15.55
N ASN A 97 -14.27 22.37 16.67
CA ASN A 97 -14.29 23.03 17.98
C ASN A 97 -13.31 24.19 18.07
N VAL A 98 -12.11 24.03 17.52
CA VAL A 98 -11.09 25.09 17.48
C VAL A 98 -11.58 26.29 16.64
N ILE A 99 -12.11 26.03 15.45
CA ILE A 99 -12.65 27.08 14.57
C ILE A 99 -13.81 27.81 15.24
N TYR A 100 -14.76 27.05 15.82
CA TYR A 100 -15.91 27.60 16.51
C TYR A 100 -15.51 28.46 17.73
N LYS A 101 -14.51 28.00 18.50
CA LYS A 101 -13.96 28.73 19.64
C LYS A 101 -13.27 30.02 19.24
N LEU A 102 -12.58 30.04 18.10
CA LEU A 102 -11.94 31.23 17.54
C LEU A 102 -12.99 32.30 17.12
N ILE A 103 -14.13 31.87 16.59
CA ILE A 103 -15.19 32.77 16.10
C ILE A 103 -16.07 33.27 17.25
N THR A 104 -16.51 32.37 18.15
CA THR A 104 -17.54 32.67 19.16
C THR A 104 -16.99 32.85 20.57
N LYS A 105 -15.70 32.61 20.82
CA LYS A 105 -15.04 32.55 22.14
C LYS A 105 -15.68 31.55 23.12
N LYS A 106 -16.53 30.63 22.62
CA LYS A 106 -17.19 29.56 23.40
C LYS A 106 -16.80 28.20 22.84
N SER A 107 -16.67 27.18 23.70
CA SER A 107 -16.48 25.81 23.26
C SER A 107 -17.79 25.20 22.79
N TYR A 108 -17.77 24.48 21.66
CA TYR A 108 -18.94 23.79 21.12
C TYR A 108 -19.20 22.46 21.84
N PHE A 109 -18.13 21.75 22.20
CA PHE A 109 -18.21 20.47 22.93
C PHE A 109 -17.86 20.63 24.41
N LYS A 110 -18.39 19.73 25.24
CA LYS A 110 -18.04 19.65 26.66
C LYS A 110 -16.58 19.20 26.81
N GLU A 111 -16.01 19.51 27.97
CA GLU A 111 -14.65 19.09 28.32
C GLU A 111 -14.56 17.54 28.29
N GLY A 112 -13.60 17.00 27.52
CA GLY A 112 -13.45 15.56 27.25
C GLY A 112 -14.06 15.06 25.94
N GLU A 113 -15.01 15.75 25.31
CA GLU A 113 -15.65 15.37 24.05
C GLU A 113 -14.98 16.04 22.80
N GLU A 114 -13.89 16.76 23.03
CA GLU A 114 -13.27 17.65 22.03
C GLU A 114 -12.50 16.91 20.93
N GLY A 115 -12.46 15.57 20.94
CA GLY A 115 -11.72 14.80 19.92
C GLY A 115 -10.19 14.96 19.97
N LYS A 116 -9.63 15.36 21.12
CA LYS A 116 -8.18 15.60 21.28
C LYS A 116 -7.31 14.37 20.96
N VAL A 117 -7.82 13.17 21.21
CA VAL A 117 -7.05 11.92 21.01
C VAL A 117 -6.92 11.64 19.51
N GLY A 118 -8.01 11.69 18.76
CA GLY A 118 -8.00 11.50 17.32
C GLY A 118 -7.23 12.60 16.59
N PHE A 119 -7.33 13.86 17.07
CA PHE A 119 -6.52 14.94 16.53
C PHE A 119 -5.02 14.72 16.74
N LYS A 120 -4.58 14.35 17.94
CA LYS A 120 -3.17 14.03 18.22
C LYS A 120 -2.69 12.86 17.37
N PHE A 121 -3.51 11.83 17.22
CA PHE A 121 -3.19 10.69 16.37
C PHE A 121 -3.02 11.14 14.90
N GLY A 122 -3.94 11.91 14.35
CA GLY A 122 -3.86 12.44 12.99
C GLY A 122 -2.60 13.30 12.76
N ILE A 123 -2.29 14.21 13.69
CA ILE A 123 -1.07 15.03 13.63
C ILE A 123 0.18 14.18 13.69
N ASN A 124 0.24 13.17 14.57
CA ASN A 124 1.39 12.27 14.65
C ASN A 124 1.61 11.49 13.35
N VAL A 125 0.54 11.05 12.68
CA VAL A 125 0.62 10.40 11.37
C VAL A 125 1.18 11.36 10.32
N ILE A 126 0.65 12.59 10.25
CA ILE A 126 1.12 13.61 9.30
C ILE A 126 2.61 13.91 9.56
N VAL A 127 2.97 14.24 10.79
CA VAL A 127 4.35 14.60 11.17
C VAL A 127 5.31 13.43 10.93
N GLY A 128 4.90 12.20 11.24
CA GLY A 128 5.68 10.99 10.98
C GLY A 128 5.89 10.71 9.48
N SER A 129 4.96 11.15 8.62
CA SER A 129 5.06 10.98 7.16
C SER A 129 5.95 12.04 6.49
N ILE A 130 6.18 13.20 7.13
CA ILE A 130 6.96 14.31 6.56
C ILE A 130 8.38 13.88 6.16
N PRO A 131 9.19 13.21 7.00
CA PRO A 131 10.55 12.84 6.64
C PRO A 131 10.60 11.97 5.38
N MET A 132 9.71 10.97 5.31
CA MET A 132 9.62 10.08 4.15
C MET A 132 9.16 10.84 2.90
N GLY A 133 8.19 11.75 3.03
CA GLY A 133 7.72 12.60 1.94
C GLY A 133 8.84 13.50 1.39
N ILE A 134 9.63 14.13 2.26
CA ILE A 134 10.76 14.96 1.86
C ILE A 134 11.81 14.14 1.10
N VAL A 135 12.20 12.98 1.64
CA VAL A 135 13.15 12.07 0.99
C VAL A 135 12.61 11.60 -0.36
N GLY A 136 11.34 11.17 -0.42
CA GLY A 136 10.70 10.72 -1.65
C GLY A 136 10.70 11.78 -2.74
N ILE A 137 10.30 13.01 -2.44
CA ILE A 137 10.27 14.11 -3.42
C ILE A 137 11.67 14.51 -3.84
N THR A 138 12.62 14.64 -2.89
CA THR A 138 13.98 15.12 -3.16
C THR A 138 14.78 14.13 -3.99
N PHE A 139 14.64 12.83 -3.71
CA PHE A 139 15.40 11.77 -4.38
C PHE A 139 14.66 11.08 -5.52
N TYR A 140 13.41 11.46 -5.80
CA TYR A 140 12.58 10.81 -6.83
C TYR A 140 13.30 10.68 -8.19
N SER A 141 13.90 11.78 -8.68
CA SER A 141 14.58 11.78 -9.98
C SER A 141 15.83 10.88 -9.99
N LYS A 142 16.58 10.83 -8.90
CA LYS A 142 17.75 9.95 -8.77
C LYS A 142 17.35 8.50 -8.69
N ILE A 143 16.36 8.16 -7.87
CA ILE A 143 15.84 6.80 -7.73
C ILE A 143 15.32 6.29 -9.07
N LYS A 144 14.55 7.11 -9.79
CA LYS A 144 14.04 6.76 -11.13
C LYS A 144 15.16 6.49 -12.12
N SER A 145 16.23 7.31 -12.14
CA SER A 145 17.38 7.11 -13.02
C SER A 145 18.11 5.80 -12.72
N TYR A 146 18.32 5.47 -11.44
CA TYR A 146 18.96 4.21 -11.06
C TYR A 146 18.09 2.99 -11.41
N LEU A 147 16.77 3.06 -11.20
CA LEU A 147 15.86 1.98 -11.59
C LEU A 147 15.85 1.70 -13.09
N ILE A 148 15.88 2.75 -13.91
CA ILE A 148 15.97 2.61 -15.39
C ILE A 148 17.30 1.97 -15.79
N LEU A 149 18.42 2.35 -15.16
CA LEU A 149 19.74 1.77 -15.44
C LEU A 149 19.84 0.29 -15.01
N MET A 150 19.09 -0.15 -14.01
CA MET A 150 19.05 -1.56 -13.59
C MET A 150 18.17 -2.44 -14.47
N GLN A 151 17.33 -1.85 -15.30
CA GLN A 151 16.45 -2.57 -16.26
C GLN A 151 17.09 -2.74 -17.66
N LEU A 152 18.26 -2.13 -17.92
CA LEU A 152 19.07 -2.29 -19.15
C LEU A 152 20.12 -3.37 -18.95
#